data_c336688debb57f4685cfa74c40c4a8d4
#
_entry.id   c336688debb57f4685cfa74c40c4a8d4
#
_cell.length_a   1.000
_cell.length_b   1.000
_cell.length_c   1.000
_cell.angle_alpha   90.00
_cell.angle_beta   90.00
_cell.angle_gamma   90.00
#
_symmetry.space_group_name_H-M   'P 1'
#
loop_
_entity.id
_entity.type
_entity.pdbx_description
1 polymer ?
#
loop_
_entity_poly.entity_id
_entity_poly.type
_entity_poly.pdbx_seq_one_letter_code
_entity_poly.pdbx_strand_id
1 'polypeptide(L)'
;MYSQELVLRDNKLKKIPDSGIFKNLLVFDVSFNEITSLHGLSKVSNTLKELYVSKNEVTKIEEIDHLYQLQILELGSNRLRVSSPFLLNHIIIYPSLRIVGFTIHNVSM
;
A
#
# COMPACT_ATOMS: atom_id res chain seq x y z
N MET A 1 0.32 2.27 25.92
CA MET A 1 0.45 1.57 24.62
C MET A 1 1.03 2.51 23.60
N TYR A 2 1.96 2.04 22.85
CA TYR A 2 2.66 2.87 21.86
C TYR A 2 2.15 2.57 20.46
N SER A 3 1.86 3.61 19.69
CA SER A 3 1.60 3.44 18.30
C SER A 3 2.89 3.01 17.61
N GLN A 4 2.80 2.04 16.71
CA GLN A 4 3.96 1.57 15.96
C GLN A 4 3.92 2.15 14.56
N GLU A 5 4.95 2.87 14.24
CA GLU A 5 5.13 3.44 12.91
C GLU A 5 6.47 2.97 12.36
N LEU A 6 6.45 2.45 11.15
CA LEU A 6 7.66 2.07 10.45
C LEU A 6 7.79 2.99 9.24
N VAL A 7 8.77 3.89 9.30
CA VAL A 7 8.98 4.88 8.25
C VAL A 7 10.32 4.64 7.60
N LEU A 8 10.29 4.24 6.33
CA LEU A 8 11.49 3.88 5.56
C LEU A 8 11.58 4.70 4.27
N ARG A 9 11.19 5.96 4.33
CA ARG A 9 11.20 6.87 3.19
C ARG A 9 12.63 7.15 2.72
N ASP A 10 12.75 7.49 1.44
CA ASP A 10 14.02 7.96 0.86
C ASP A 10 15.16 6.96 0.98
N ASN A 11 14.87 5.71 0.74
CA ASN A 11 15.87 4.67 0.65
C ASN A 11 15.91 4.19 -0.80
N LYS A 12 16.57 3.09 -1.04
CA LYS A 12 16.61 2.49 -2.38
C LYS A 12 16.03 1.09 -2.34
N LEU A 13 14.96 0.93 -1.59
CA LEU A 13 14.29 -0.36 -1.45
C LEU A 13 13.68 -0.76 -2.78
N LYS A 14 13.92 -1.98 -3.19
CA LYS A 14 13.37 -2.54 -4.43
C LYS A 14 12.13 -3.39 -4.20
N LYS A 15 11.87 -3.74 -2.95
CA LYS A 15 10.72 -4.56 -2.57
C LYS A 15 10.26 -4.19 -1.18
N ILE A 16 9.06 -4.61 -0.84
CA ILE A 16 8.51 -4.40 0.50
C ILE A 16 9.40 -5.13 1.52
N PRO A 17 9.93 -4.43 2.52
CA PRO A 17 10.74 -5.09 3.55
C PRO A 17 9.87 -5.93 4.47
N ASP A 18 10.50 -6.93 5.09
CA ASP A 18 9.80 -7.79 6.05
C ASP A 18 9.47 -6.99 7.31
N SER A 19 8.21 -6.82 7.59
CA SER A 19 7.73 -6.11 8.76
C SER A 19 6.95 -7.03 9.72
N GLY A 20 7.09 -8.32 9.56
CA GLY A 20 6.33 -9.31 10.34
C GLY A 20 6.58 -9.28 11.84
N ILE A 21 7.69 -8.68 12.28
CA ILE A 21 7.96 -8.53 13.70
C ILE A 21 7.09 -7.46 14.38
N PHE A 22 6.49 -6.57 13.58
CA PHE A 22 5.66 -5.49 14.12
C PHE A 22 4.21 -5.95 14.17
N LYS A 23 3.80 -6.51 15.31
CA LYS A 23 2.47 -7.11 15.45
C LYS A 23 1.33 -6.11 15.55
N ASN A 24 1.63 -4.87 15.92
CA ASN A 24 0.62 -3.82 16.10
C ASN A 24 0.93 -2.60 15.26
N LEU A 25 1.47 -2.81 14.06
CA LEU A 25 1.85 -1.72 13.18
C LEU A 25 0.62 -0.92 12.75
N LEU A 26 0.69 0.40 12.92
CA LEU A 26 -0.40 1.31 12.56
C LEU A 26 -0.09 2.12 11.30
N VAL A 27 1.17 2.50 11.10
CA VAL A 27 1.59 3.30 9.97
C VAL A 27 2.81 2.65 9.32
N PHE A 28 2.75 2.46 8.01
CA PHE A 28 3.86 1.92 7.24
C PHE A 28 4.11 2.85 6.05
N ASP A 29 5.28 3.48 6.04
CA ASP A 29 5.64 4.43 5.00
C ASP A 29 6.91 3.98 4.30
N VAL A 30 6.76 3.55 3.05
CA VAL A 30 7.86 3.17 2.17
C VAL A 30 7.93 4.07 0.94
N SER A 31 7.43 5.29 1.07
CA SER A 31 7.44 6.27 -0.03
C SER A 31 8.86 6.62 -0.43
N PHE A 32 9.02 7.08 -1.68
CA PHE A 32 10.30 7.52 -2.21
C PHE A 32 11.35 6.40 -2.19
N ASN A 33 10.98 5.27 -2.75
CA ASN A 33 11.88 4.13 -2.95
C ASN A 33 11.79 3.68 -4.42
N GLU A 34 12.22 2.47 -4.70
CA GLU A 34 12.21 1.91 -6.05
C GLU A 34 11.40 0.60 -6.10
N ILE A 35 10.35 0.53 -5.29
CA ILE A 35 9.54 -0.67 -5.15
C ILE A 35 8.67 -0.86 -6.38
N THR A 36 8.74 -2.04 -6.99
CA THR A 36 7.98 -2.35 -8.19
C THR A 36 6.73 -3.18 -7.93
N SER A 37 6.66 -3.84 -6.78
CA SER A 37 5.57 -4.75 -6.44
C SER A 37 5.20 -4.61 -4.97
N LEU A 38 3.92 -4.75 -4.66
CA LEU A 38 3.44 -4.78 -3.28
C LEU A 38 3.54 -6.18 -2.67
N HIS A 39 4.16 -7.13 -3.38
CA HIS A 39 4.39 -8.46 -2.83
C HIS A 39 5.15 -8.34 -1.50
N GLY A 40 4.69 -9.05 -0.50
CA GLY A 40 5.22 -8.95 0.85
C GLY A 40 4.29 -8.23 1.81
N LEU A 41 3.31 -7.47 1.32
CA LEU A 41 2.34 -6.81 2.19
C LEU A 41 1.47 -7.81 2.96
N SER A 42 1.37 -9.05 2.48
CA SER A 42 0.60 -10.07 3.18
C SER A 42 1.14 -10.33 4.59
N LYS A 43 2.39 -10.01 4.85
CA LYS A 43 3.01 -10.18 6.17
C LYS A 43 2.81 -8.98 7.08
N VAL A 44 2.26 -7.89 6.57
CA VAL A 44 2.00 -6.71 7.37
C VAL A 44 0.79 -6.97 8.27
N SER A 45 0.88 -6.49 9.50
CA SER A 45 -0.16 -6.68 10.49
C SER A 45 -1.51 -6.10 10.02
N ASN A 46 -2.59 -6.81 10.28
CA ASN A 46 -3.93 -6.33 9.95
C ASN A 46 -4.40 -5.16 10.83
N THR A 47 -3.56 -4.70 11.74
CA THR A 47 -3.82 -3.50 12.53
C THR A 47 -3.52 -2.23 11.75
N LEU A 48 -2.91 -2.35 10.57
CA LEU A 48 -2.43 -1.21 9.80
C LEU A 48 -3.57 -0.27 9.41
N LYS A 49 -3.38 1.01 9.68
CA LYS A 49 -4.35 2.06 9.36
C LYS A 49 -3.91 2.96 8.21
N GLU A 50 -2.61 3.13 8.03
CA GLU A 50 -2.09 4.03 6.99
C GLU A 50 -0.93 3.37 6.27
N LEU A 51 -1.02 3.33 4.95
CA LEU A 51 0.02 2.79 4.10
C LEU A 51 0.40 3.84 3.06
N TYR A 52 1.66 4.23 3.06
CA TYR A 52 2.19 5.23 2.15
C TYR A 52 3.21 4.58 1.22
N VAL A 53 2.92 4.59 -0.08
CA VAL A 53 3.75 3.96 -1.11
C VAL A 53 4.00 4.93 -2.28
N SER A 54 3.80 6.23 -2.07
CA SER A 54 3.98 7.19 -3.15
C SER A 54 5.43 7.25 -3.62
N LYS A 55 5.61 7.66 -4.88
CA LYS A 55 6.94 7.81 -5.46
C LYS A 55 7.73 6.50 -5.49
N ASN A 56 7.08 5.45 -5.94
CA ASN A 56 7.69 4.16 -6.23
C ASN A 56 7.37 3.78 -7.68
N GLU A 57 7.52 2.52 -8.03
CA GLU A 57 7.27 2.05 -9.40
C GLU A 57 6.26 0.91 -9.41
N VAL A 58 5.31 0.95 -8.50
CA VAL A 58 4.29 -0.09 -8.33
C VAL A 58 3.33 -0.09 -9.52
N THR A 59 3.04 -1.26 -10.05
CA THR A 59 2.18 -1.41 -11.23
C THR A 59 0.78 -1.94 -10.92
N LYS A 60 0.59 -2.57 -9.77
CA LYS A 60 -0.74 -3.07 -9.41
C LYS A 60 -0.93 -3.08 -7.91
N ILE A 61 -2.18 -2.98 -7.49
CA ILE A 61 -2.56 -3.09 -6.09
C ILE A 61 -2.82 -4.57 -5.80
N GLU A 62 -2.14 -5.10 -4.79
CA GLU A 62 -2.23 -6.50 -4.42
C GLU A 62 -1.90 -6.69 -2.95
N GLU A 63 -2.28 -7.82 -2.38
CA GLU A 63 -1.91 -8.27 -1.02
C GLU A 63 -2.34 -7.30 0.09
N ILE A 64 -3.46 -6.62 -0.11
CA ILE A 64 -4.01 -5.73 0.92
C ILE A 64 -5.35 -6.24 1.47
N ASP A 65 -5.78 -7.43 1.07
CA ASP A 65 -7.11 -7.95 1.42
C ASP A 65 -7.31 -8.11 2.93
N HIS A 66 -6.26 -8.45 3.64
CA HIS A 66 -6.31 -8.64 5.09
C HIS A 66 -6.21 -7.32 5.87
N LEU A 67 -5.96 -6.21 5.19
CA LEU A 67 -5.78 -4.91 5.83
C LEU A 67 -7.13 -4.20 6.00
N TYR A 68 -8.03 -4.85 6.72
CA TYR A 68 -9.41 -4.34 6.82
C TYR A 68 -9.55 -3.13 7.74
N GLN A 69 -8.52 -2.74 8.47
CA GLN A 69 -8.54 -1.51 9.26
C GLN A 69 -7.90 -0.34 8.51
N LEU A 70 -7.47 -0.56 7.28
CA LEU A 70 -6.79 0.46 6.50
C LEU A 70 -7.73 1.63 6.19
N GLN A 71 -7.29 2.84 6.51
CA GLN A 71 -8.05 4.07 6.30
C GLN A 71 -7.46 4.93 5.20
N ILE A 72 -6.13 4.88 5.03
CA ILE A 72 -5.44 5.66 4.01
C ILE A 72 -4.51 4.75 3.25
N LEU A 73 -4.62 4.79 1.92
CA LEU A 73 -3.69 4.15 1.02
C LEU A 73 -3.21 5.20 0.02
N GLU A 74 -1.96 5.62 0.14
CA GLU A 74 -1.40 6.63 -0.74
C GLU A 74 -0.51 5.99 -1.78
N LEU A 75 -0.88 6.19 -3.06
CA LEU A 75 -0.25 5.53 -4.20
C LEU A 75 0.23 6.52 -5.26
N GLY A 76 0.35 7.79 -4.92
CA GLY A 76 0.73 8.82 -5.90
C GLY A 76 2.08 8.56 -6.54
N SER A 77 2.22 8.95 -7.81
CA SER A 77 3.48 8.83 -8.56
C SER A 77 4.01 7.41 -8.59
N ASN A 78 3.14 6.49 -8.93
CA ASN A 78 3.49 5.11 -9.25
C ASN A 78 3.11 4.82 -10.71
N ARG A 79 3.17 3.58 -11.14
CA ARG A 79 2.86 3.16 -12.51
C ARG A 79 1.66 2.22 -12.55
N LEU A 80 0.66 2.54 -11.75
CA LEU A 80 -0.51 1.69 -11.62
C LEU A 80 -1.27 1.57 -12.92
N ARG A 81 -1.73 0.35 -13.19
CA ARG A 81 -2.58 0.04 -14.33
C ARG A 81 -3.94 -0.38 -13.81
N VAL A 82 -4.98 0.06 -14.52
CA VAL A 82 -6.31 -0.45 -14.21
C VAL A 82 -6.35 -1.88 -14.70
N SER A 83 -6.26 -2.77 -13.79
CA SER A 83 -6.58 -4.14 -14.10
C SER A 83 -7.57 -4.56 -13.07
N SER A 84 -8.79 -4.44 -13.32
CA SER A 84 -9.57 -5.35 -12.61
C SER A 84 -10.55 -4.89 -11.60
N PRO A 85 -11.52 -5.75 -11.45
CA PRO A 85 -12.50 -5.78 -10.40
C PRO A 85 -11.89 -5.75 -8.98
N PHE A 86 -10.60 -6.04 -8.82
CA PHE A 86 -9.95 -6.08 -7.52
C PHE A 86 -10.07 -4.75 -6.76
N LEU A 87 -9.69 -3.66 -7.39
CA LEU A 87 -9.77 -2.34 -6.76
C LEU A 87 -11.20 -1.95 -6.47
N LEU A 88 -12.10 -2.20 -7.43
CA LEU A 88 -13.52 -1.90 -7.27
C LEU A 88 -14.11 -2.71 -6.11
N ASN A 89 -13.81 -3.99 -6.04
CA ASN A 89 -14.29 -4.84 -4.95
C ASN A 89 -13.79 -4.35 -3.60
N HIS A 90 -12.54 -3.92 -3.54
CA HIS A 90 -11.96 -3.42 -2.31
C HIS A 90 -12.68 -2.15 -1.83
N ILE A 91 -12.98 -1.24 -2.74
CA ILE A 91 -13.70 -0.01 -2.43
C ILE A 91 -15.11 -0.32 -1.92
N ILE A 92 -15.78 -1.31 -2.51
CA ILE A 92 -17.12 -1.71 -2.10
C ILE A 92 -17.10 -2.33 -0.70
N ILE A 93 -16.12 -3.19 -0.42
CA ILE A 93 -16.03 -3.88 0.86
C ILE A 93 -15.57 -2.96 1.98
N TYR A 94 -14.68 -2.00 1.67
CA TYR A 94 -14.14 -1.08 2.66
C TYR A 94 -14.43 0.37 2.26
N PRO A 95 -15.67 0.81 2.39
CA PRO A 95 -16.07 2.14 1.91
C PRO A 95 -15.42 3.30 2.64
N SER A 96 -14.87 3.09 3.82
CA SER A 96 -14.17 4.15 4.55
C SER A 96 -12.70 4.28 4.14
N LEU A 97 -12.20 3.39 3.29
CA LEU A 97 -10.84 3.48 2.79
C LEU A 97 -10.69 4.65 1.81
N ARG A 98 -9.73 5.51 2.05
CA ARG A 98 -9.39 6.59 1.12
C ARG A 98 -8.13 6.23 0.37
N ILE A 99 -8.24 6.21 -0.95
CA ILE A 99 -7.09 5.99 -1.83
C ILE A 99 -6.67 7.35 -2.37
N VAL A 100 -5.45 7.77 -2.02
CA VAL A 100 -4.95 9.11 -2.33
C VAL A 100 -3.89 9.01 -3.42
N GLY A 101 -3.90 9.98 -4.32
CA GLY A 101 -2.87 10.09 -5.35
C GLY A 101 -2.96 9.02 -6.43
N PHE A 102 -4.11 8.41 -6.59
CA PHE A 102 -4.28 7.33 -7.57
C PHE A 102 -4.23 7.91 -8.98
N THR A 103 -3.21 7.50 -9.74
CA THR A 103 -3.05 7.89 -11.14
C THR A 103 -3.00 6.64 -12.00
N ILE A 104 -3.82 6.63 -13.02
CA ILE A 104 -3.90 5.50 -13.94
C ILE A 104 -3.06 5.80 -15.17
N HIS A 105 -2.06 4.97 -15.44
CA HIS A 105 -1.13 5.20 -16.53
C HIS A 105 -1.45 4.45 -17.82
N ASN A 106 -2.21 3.40 -17.79
CA ASN A 106 -2.60 2.67 -18.99
C ASN A 106 -4.02 2.19 -18.86
N VAL A 107 -4.93 2.97 -19.40
CA VAL A 107 -6.30 2.51 -19.53
C VAL A 107 -6.38 1.72 -20.82
N SER A 108 -6.37 0.42 -20.69
CA SER A 108 -6.65 -0.47 -21.80
C SER A 108 -8.14 -0.76 -21.78
N MET A 109 -8.81 -0.26 -22.76
CA MET A 109 -10.24 -0.53 -22.90
C MET A 109 -10.49 -1.65 -23.86
#